data_a25400ee44e0bee5c12a9dddf63021a2
#
_entry.id   a25400ee44e0bee5c12a9dddf63021a2
#
_cell.length_a   1.000
_cell.length_b   1.000
_cell.length_c   1.000
_cell.angle_alpha   90.00
_cell.angle_beta   90.00
_cell.angle_gamma   90.00
#
_symmetry.space_group_name_H-M   'P 1'
#
loop_
_entity.id
_entity.type
_entity.pdbx_description
1 polymer ?
#
loop_
_entity_poly.entity_id
_entity_poly.type
_entity_poly.pdbx_seq_one_letter_code
_entity_poly.pdbx_strand_id
1 'polypeptide(L)'
;MCSIIGSYDIEMVKDLAKLNEYRGQHSHSFFVLLNNKVVYSHRDYGELNIVDHLHKVDNDQNYYIVHQQAPTSLQVEDAIHPAQLGDHYLWHNGIIKNKCIKELQSIYRTSTDWDTKLLLYSLIENHKPIEIDGTFACLWLDPTGDVYVFRNEISPLFMDDNFNISSTKFDGSHSVPVNTMLRISMMNRMTQEVNTFKTIENPYFFA
;
A
#
# COMPACT_ATOMS: atom_id res chain seq x y z
N MET A 1 12.90 2.19 4.95
CA MET A 1 11.99 1.69 3.88
C MET A 1 10.74 1.17 4.55
N CYS A 2 9.57 1.43 3.98
CA CYS A 2 8.32 0.95 4.55
C CYS A 2 8.03 -0.51 4.17
N SER A 3 7.05 -1.13 4.81
CA SER A 3 6.51 -2.44 4.42
C SER A 3 5.00 -2.39 4.25
N ILE A 4 4.51 -3.15 3.29
CA ILE A 4 3.10 -3.43 3.06
C ILE A 4 2.92 -4.93 3.20
N ILE A 5 1.89 -5.32 3.94
CA ILE A 5 1.52 -6.71 4.19
C ILE A 5 0.03 -6.86 4.00
N GLY A 6 -0.40 -7.92 3.34
CA GLY A 6 -1.80 -8.29 3.20
C GLY A 6 -1.98 -9.80 3.32
N SER A 7 -3.01 -10.28 4.00
CA SER A 7 -3.33 -11.71 4.10
C SER A 7 -4.74 -11.95 4.64
N TYR A 8 -5.33 -13.10 4.29
CA TYR A 8 -6.51 -13.66 4.96
C TYR A 8 -6.16 -14.43 6.24
N ASP A 9 -4.90 -14.82 6.40
CA ASP A 9 -4.43 -15.60 7.54
C ASP A 9 -3.68 -14.70 8.52
N ILE A 10 -4.18 -14.59 9.74
CA ILE A 10 -3.57 -13.76 10.78
C ILE A 10 -2.21 -14.28 11.25
N GLU A 11 -1.97 -15.58 11.20
CA GLU A 11 -0.66 -16.15 11.54
C GLU A 11 0.35 -15.78 10.44
N MET A 12 -0.05 -15.83 9.17
CA MET A 12 0.76 -15.33 8.08
C MET A 12 1.06 -13.83 8.23
N VAL A 13 0.08 -13.02 8.66
CA VAL A 13 0.33 -11.59 8.95
C VAL A 13 1.41 -11.40 10.00
N LYS A 14 1.39 -12.20 11.08
CA LYS A 14 2.43 -12.15 12.14
C LYS A 14 3.81 -12.48 11.58
N ASP A 15 3.91 -13.57 10.81
CA ASP A 15 5.18 -14.01 10.23
C ASP A 15 5.71 -12.97 9.23
N LEU A 16 4.85 -12.43 8.36
CA LEU A 16 5.22 -11.40 7.41
C LEU A 16 5.57 -10.07 8.11
N ALA A 17 4.89 -9.69 9.19
CA ALA A 17 5.22 -8.49 9.95
C ALA A 17 6.60 -8.61 10.61
N LYS A 18 6.92 -9.77 11.17
CA LYS A 18 8.24 -10.07 11.71
C LYS A 18 9.31 -10.07 10.60
N LEU A 19 9.02 -10.67 9.46
CA LEU A 19 9.94 -10.69 8.29
C LEU A 19 10.25 -9.27 7.79
N ASN A 20 9.32 -8.34 7.92
CA ASN A 20 9.43 -6.96 7.45
C ASN A 20 9.83 -5.95 8.55
N GLU A 21 9.97 -6.35 9.80
CA GLU A 21 10.24 -5.48 10.96
C GLU A 21 11.42 -4.51 10.73
N TYR A 22 12.48 -4.99 10.08
CA TYR A 22 13.66 -4.17 9.76
C TYR A 22 13.37 -3.01 8.79
N ARG A 23 12.20 -2.99 8.14
CA ARG A 23 11.85 -1.97 7.13
C ARG A 23 11.24 -0.71 7.75
N GLY A 24 10.61 -0.79 8.91
CA GLY A 24 10.03 0.41 9.52
C GLY A 24 9.47 0.17 10.92
N GLN A 25 9.88 1.03 11.86
CA GLN A 25 9.49 1.00 13.27
C GLN A 25 9.04 2.38 13.77
N HIS A 26 8.84 3.34 12.86
CA HIS A 26 8.47 4.71 13.24
C HIS A 26 6.96 4.84 13.51
N SER A 27 6.17 4.25 12.65
CA SER A 27 4.71 4.22 12.78
C SER A 27 4.15 2.99 12.05
N HIS A 28 2.94 2.66 12.38
CA HIS A 28 2.27 1.51 11.80
C HIS A 28 0.78 1.75 11.60
N SER A 29 0.18 0.91 10.77
CA SER A 29 -1.27 0.77 10.71
C SER A 29 -1.68 -0.69 10.58
N PHE A 30 -2.85 -1.00 11.15
CA PHE A 30 -3.48 -2.31 11.09
C PHE A 30 -4.95 -2.13 10.70
N PHE A 31 -5.32 -2.70 9.56
CA PHE A 31 -6.67 -2.61 9.00
C PHE A 31 -7.25 -4.00 8.79
N VAL A 32 -8.54 -4.12 9.00
CA VAL A 32 -9.27 -5.36 8.75
C VAL A 32 -10.45 -5.08 7.84
N LEU A 33 -10.50 -5.84 6.76
CA LEU A 33 -11.59 -5.83 5.80
C LEU A 33 -12.46 -7.07 6.01
N LEU A 34 -13.76 -6.88 6.06
CA LEU A 34 -14.76 -7.94 6.06
C LEU A 34 -15.86 -7.56 5.08
N ASN A 35 -16.23 -8.48 4.18
CA ASN A 35 -17.25 -8.22 3.16
C ASN A 35 -17.00 -6.90 2.40
N ASN A 36 -15.75 -6.70 1.96
CA ASN A 36 -15.32 -5.53 1.19
C ASN A 36 -15.42 -4.18 1.93
N LYS A 37 -15.48 -4.19 3.26
CA LYS A 37 -15.54 -2.97 4.08
C LYS A 37 -14.50 -2.99 5.17
N VAL A 38 -13.97 -1.82 5.48
CA VAL A 38 -13.11 -1.64 6.65
C VAL A 38 -13.98 -1.77 7.90
N VAL A 39 -13.75 -2.83 8.69
CA VAL A 39 -14.46 -3.09 9.94
C VAL A 39 -13.63 -2.76 11.17
N TYR A 40 -12.32 -2.67 11.01
CA TYR A 40 -11.40 -2.22 12.04
C TYR A 40 -10.25 -1.46 11.42
N SER A 41 -9.82 -0.39 12.06
CA SER A 41 -8.61 0.36 11.68
C SER A 41 -7.90 0.91 12.90
N HIS A 42 -6.58 0.83 12.87
CA HIS A 42 -5.70 1.39 13.87
C HIS A 42 -4.49 2.03 13.20
N ARG A 43 -4.03 3.17 13.71
CA ARG A 43 -2.82 3.85 13.28
C ARG A 43 -2.14 4.41 14.52
N ASP A 44 -0.84 4.16 14.66
CA ASP A 44 -0.07 4.67 15.79
C ASP A 44 1.40 4.82 15.44
N TYR A 45 2.12 5.54 16.29
CA TYR A 45 3.57 5.64 16.26
C TYR A 45 4.21 4.47 16.97
N GLY A 46 5.46 4.17 16.60
CA GLY A 46 6.23 3.08 17.18
C GLY A 46 6.04 1.74 16.47
N GLU A 47 6.52 0.70 17.12
CA GLU A 47 6.48 -0.67 16.60
C GLU A 47 5.07 -1.25 16.67
N LEU A 48 4.74 -2.07 15.67
CA LEU A 48 3.47 -2.78 15.64
C LEU A 48 3.50 -3.97 16.62
N ASN A 49 2.56 -3.99 17.56
CA ASN A 49 2.24 -5.18 18.34
C ASN A 49 0.92 -5.80 17.84
N ILE A 50 1.00 -6.79 16.98
CA ILE A 50 -0.19 -7.43 16.40
C ILE A 50 -1.09 -8.04 17.47
N VAL A 51 -0.53 -8.54 18.57
CA VAL A 51 -1.29 -9.19 19.66
C VAL A 51 -2.36 -8.26 20.23
N ASP A 52 -2.11 -6.96 20.30
CA ASP A 52 -3.05 -5.96 20.81
C ASP A 52 -4.31 -5.82 19.96
N HIS A 53 -4.30 -6.33 18.74
CA HIS A 53 -5.38 -6.20 17.75
C HIS A 53 -6.16 -7.51 17.55
N LEU A 54 -5.62 -8.67 17.91
CA LEU A 54 -6.19 -10.00 17.59
C LEU A 54 -7.57 -10.24 18.20
N HIS A 55 -7.79 -9.79 19.43
CA HIS A 55 -9.05 -10.03 20.15
C HIS A 55 -10.23 -9.20 19.65
N LYS A 56 -9.99 -8.28 18.73
CA LYS A 56 -11.04 -7.38 18.21
C LYS A 56 -11.68 -7.87 16.92
N VAL A 57 -11.05 -8.85 16.24
CA VAL A 57 -11.45 -9.20 14.88
C VAL A 57 -11.11 -10.66 14.58
N ASP A 58 -11.83 -11.58 15.14
CA ASP A 58 -11.66 -13.02 14.88
C ASP A 58 -12.75 -13.50 13.89
N ASN A 59 -12.39 -13.61 12.60
CA ASN A 59 -13.26 -14.13 11.55
C ASN A 59 -12.43 -14.62 10.35
N ASP A 60 -12.62 -15.85 9.94
CA ASP A 60 -11.91 -16.51 8.82
C ASP A 60 -12.11 -15.83 7.45
N GLN A 61 -13.03 -14.87 7.36
CA GLN A 61 -13.28 -14.10 6.14
C GLN A 61 -12.58 -12.75 6.13
N ASN A 62 -11.90 -12.40 7.21
CA ASN A 62 -11.17 -11.15 7.30
C ASN A 62 -9.98 -11.13 6.35
N TYR A 63 -9.76 -9.98 5.72
CA TYR A 63 -8.49 -9.67 5.07
C TYR A 63 -7.79 -8.58 5.87
N TYR A 64 -6.58 -8.86 6.26
CA TYR A 64 -5.76 -7.97 7.09
C TYR A 64 -4.79 -7.19 6.21
N ILE A 65 -4.67 -5.90 6.42
CA ILE A 65 -3.66 -5.05 5.79
C ILE A 65 -2.85 -4.37 6.88
N VAL A 66 -1.53 -4.54 6.80
CA VAL A 66 -0.57 -3.95 7.72
C VAL A 66 0.41 -3.07 6.95
N HIS A 67 0.74 -1.93 7.53
CA HIS A 67 1.83 -1.10 7.07
C HIS A 67 2.76 -0.77 8.24
N GLN A 68 4.07 -0.95 8.03
CA GLN A 68 5.11 -0.55 8.97
C GLN A 68 5.96 0.50 8.27
N GLN A 69 6.04 1.69 8.85
CA GLN A 69 6.60 2.86 8.21
C GLN A 69 7.96 3.25 8.79
N ALA A 70 8.92 3.50 7.90
CA ALA A 70 10.09 4.29 8.20
C ALA A 70 9.92 5.69 7.59
N PRO A 71 10.24 6.77 8.29
CA PRO A 71 10.15 8.10 7.72
C PRO A 71 11.16 8.23 6.58
N THR A 72 10.71 8.70 5.43
CA THR A 72 11.54 8.88 4.22
C THR A 72 11.72 10.35 3.83
N SER A 73 10.97 11.27 4.46
CA SER A 73 11.03 12.70 4.22
C SER A 73 10.75 13.48 5.51
N LEU A 74 10.95 14.78 5.47
CA LEU A 74 10.53 15.71 6.54
C LEU A 74 9.06 15.43 6.87
N GLN A 75 8.82 15.12 8.14
CA GLN A 75 7.54 14.65 8.64
C GLN A 75 6.43 15.63 8.28
N VAL A 76 5.52 15.19 7.44
CA VAL A 76 4.19 15.78 7.38
C VAL A 76 3.45 15.25 8.59
N GLU A 77 3.03 16.15 9.49
CA GLU A 77 2.20 15.77 10.62
C GLU A 77 1.01 14.93 10.10
N ASP A 78 0.75 13.80 10.74
CA ASP A 78 -0.33 12.86 10.44
C ASP A 78 -0.20 11.99 9.16
N ALA A 79 0.98 11.89 8.55
CA ALA A 79 1.20 11.03 7.39
C ALA A 79 1.41 9.54 7.75
N ILE A 80 0.57 9.00 8.63
CA ILE A 80 0.54 7.55 8.91
C ILE A 80 -0.37 6.89 7.87
N HIS A 81 0.20 5.95 7.10
CA HIS A 81 -0.54 5.21 6.08
C HIS A 81 -1.75 4.46 6.66
N PRO A 82 -2.78 4.26 5.86
CA PRO A 82 -2.95 4.68 4.46
C PRO A 82 -3.31 6.17 4.32
N ALA A 83 -2.99 6.75 3.16
CA ALA A 83 -3.67 7.97 2.74
C ALA A 83 -5.14 7.64 2.48
N GLN A 84 -6.03 8.56 2.86
CA GLN A 84 -7.46 8.36 2.75
C GLN A 84 -8.14 9.57 2.09
N LEU A 85 -9.03 9.28 1.13
CA LEU A 85 -9.94 10.25 0.49
C LEU A 85 -11.31 9.60 0.33
N GLY A 86 -12.29 9.99 1.15
CA GLY A 86 -13.55 9.28 1.24
C GLY A 86 -13.33 7.82 1.67
N ASP A 87 -13.88 6.89 0.90
CA ASP A 87 -13.75 5.44 1.12
C ASP A 87 -12.59 4.82 0.31
N HIS A 88 -11.68 5.63 -0.23
CA HIS A 88 -10.44 5.18 -0.84
C HIS A 88 -9.31 5.18 0.17
N TYR A 89 -8.51 4.11 0.20
CA TYR A 89 -7.34 3.98 1.08
C TYR A 89 -6.13 3.52 0.26
N LEU A 90 -4.99 4.18 0.43
CA LEU A 90 -3.76 3.86 -0.28
C LEU A 90 -2.60 3.65 0.69
N TRP A 91 -2.07 2.44 0.72
CA TRP A 91 -0.78 2.11 1.33
C TRP A 91 0.30 2.18 0.25
N HIS A 92 1.36 2.91 0.53
CA HIS A 92 2.44 3.18 -0.41
C HIS A 92 3.80 2.95 0.24
N ASN A 93 4.63 2.19 -0.43
CA ASN A 93 6.03 2.00 -0.11
C ASN A 93 6.86 2.56 -1.27
N GLY A 94 7.50 3.69 -1.06
CA GLY A 94 8.28 4.38 -2.09
C GLY A 94 8.48 5.86 -1.78
N ILE A 95 8.92 6.60 -2.79
CA ILE A 95 9.13 8.05 -2.74
C ILE A 95 8.81 8.63 -4.12
N ILE A 96 7.93 9.61 -4.17
CA ILE A 96 7.68 10.42 -5.37
C ILE A 96 8.59 11.64 -5.36
N LYS A 97 9.24 11.95 -6.48
CA LYS A 97 10.17 13.07 -6.57
C LYS A 97 9.48 14.42 -6.37
N ASN A 98 10.19 15.36 -5.74
CA ASN A 98 9.68 16.70 -5.41
C ASN A 98 9.15 17.48 -6.62
N LYS A 99 9.76 17.32 -7.81
CA LYS A 99 9.26 17.94 -9.03
C LYS A 99 7.86 17.43 -9.36
N CYS A 100 7.67 16.12 -9.34
CA CYS A 100 6.37 15.48 -9.59
C CYS A 100 5.33 15.89 -8.54
N ILE A 101 5.72 16.01 -7.26
CA ILE A 101 4.85 16.50 -6.18
C ILE A 101 4.27 17.87 -6.54
N LYS A 102 5.09 18.83 -6.97
CA LYS A 102 4.65 20.19 -7.34
C LYS A 102 3.70 20.18 -8.57
N GLU A 103 3.97 19.33 -9.55
CA GLU A 103 3.12 19.15 -10.71
C GLU A 103 1.75 18.58 -10.30
N LEU A 104 1.72 17.55 -9.48
CA LEU A 104 0.48 16.93 -8.98
C LEU A 104 -0.31 17.88 -8.07
N GLN A 105 0.36 18.68 -7.22
CA GLN A 105 -0.29 19.73 -6.44
C GLN A 105 -1.02 20.74 -7.33
N SER A 106 -0.40 21.13 -8.44
CA SER A 106 -1.02 22.06 -9.41
C SER A 106 -2.22 21.43 -10.12
N ILE A 107 -2.07 20.18 -10.57
CA ILE A 107 -3.13 19.43 -11.28
C ILE A 107 -4.35 19.26 -10.36
N TYR A 108 -4.15 18.76 -9.15
CA TYR A 108 -5.24 18.44 -8.22
C TYR A 108 -5.67 19.62 -7.32
N ARG A 109 -5.07 20.81 -7.52
CA ARG A 109 -5.37 22.04 -6.76
C ARG A 109 -5.36 21.83 -5.26
N THR A 110 -4.36 21.16 -4.77
CA THR A 110 -4.18 20.81 -3.34
C THR A 110 -2.88 21.39 -2.82
N SER A 111 -2.82 21.64 -1.52
CA SER A 111 -1.61 22.08 -0.82
C SER A 111 -0.87 20.93 -0.12
N THR A 112 -1.39 19.71 -0.19
CA THR A 112 -0.71 18.59 0.45
C THR A 112 0.61 18.29 -0.26
N ASP A 113 1.66 18.07 0.49
CA ASP A 113 2.96 17.58 0.01
C ASP A 113 3.18 16.09 0.32
N TRP A 114 2.18 15.45 0.92
CA TRP A 114 2.21 14.00 1.13
C TRP A 114 2.04 13.27 -0.20
N ASP A 115 3.14 12.70 -0.67
CA ASP A 115 3.25 12.00 -1.95
C ASP A 115 2.21 10.88 -2.13
N THR A 116 1.97 10.10 -1.08
CA THR A 116 0.94 9.06 -1.07
C THR A 116 -0.46 9.62 -1.33
N LYS A 117 -0.77 10.77 -0.76
CA LYS A 117 -2.09 11.41 -0.97
C LYS A 117 -2.23 11.95 -2.37
N LEU A 118 -1.17 12.48 -2.96
CA LEU A 118 -1.13 12.92 -4.35
C LEU A 118 -1.27 11.75 -5.33
N LEU A 119 -0.61 10.63 -5.04
CA LEU A 119 -0.78 9.39 -5.82
C LEU A 119 -2.23 8.89 -5.74
N LEU A 120 -2.87 8.99 -4.57
CA LEU A 120 -4.27 8.60 -4.40
C LEU A 120 -5.21 9.46 -5.25
N TYR A 121 -4.98 10.78 -5.36
CA TYR A 121 -5.73 11.63 -6.30
C TYR A 121 -5.60 11.12 -7.74
N SER A 122 -4.39 10.78 -8.18
CA SER A 122 -4.15 10.24 -9.52
C SER A 122 -4.93 8.94 -9.77
N LEU A 123 -4.97 8.05 -8.79
CA LEU A 123 -5.70 6.78 -8.89
C LEU A 123 -7.22 6.99 -8.97
N ILE A 124 -7.76 7.90 -8.17
CA ILE A 124 -9.20 8.20 -8.17
C ILE A 124 -9.65 8.78 -9.50
N GLU A 125 -8.88 9.71 -10.07
CA GLU A 125 -9.26 10.39 -11.31
C GLU A 125 -8.99 9.55 -12.56
N ASN A 126 -7.91 8.77 -12.57
CA ASN A 126 -7.43 8.11 -13.80
C ASN A 126 -7.50 6.58 -13.73
N HIS A 127 -7.87 6.00 -12.60
CA HIS A 127 -7.87 4.56 -12.32
C HIS A 127 -6.51 3.86 -12.53
N LYS A 128 -5.43 4.63 -12.58
CA LYS A 128 -4.04 4.17 -12.67
C LYS A 128 -3.07 5.30 -12.33
N PRO A 129 -1.82 5.01 -11.94
CA PRO A 129 -0.77 6.02 -11.83
C PRO A 129 -0.48 6.62 -13.22
N ILE A 130 -0.52 7.94 -13.36
CA ILE A 130 -0.18 8.62 -14.60
C ILE A 130 1.04 9.51 -14.38
N GLU A 131 2.08 9.28 -15.17
CA GLU A 131 3.30 10.10 -15.24
C GLU A 131 3.97 10.36 -13.89
N ILE A 132 3.89 9.39 -12.99
CA ILE A 132 4.49 9.48 -11.66
C ILE A 132 5.98 9.22 -11.75
N ASP A 133 6.79 10.23 -11.43
CA ASP A 133 8.24 10.10 -11.31
C ASP A 133 8.63 9.79 -9.86
N GLY A 134 9.08 8.59 -9.64
CA GLY A 134 9.43 8.09 -8.31
C GLY A 134 9.43 6.58 -8.25
N THR A 135 9.44 6.08 -7.02
CA THR A 135 9.33 4.65 -6.75
C THR A 135 8.06 4.37 -5.97
N PHE A 136 7.36 3.31 -6.31
CA PHE A 136 6.17 2.93 -5.58
C PHE A 136 5.84 1.44 -5.69
N ALA A 137 5.39 0.88 -4.58
CA ALA A 137 4.64 -0.35 -4.46
C ALA A 137 3.42 -0.05 -3.60
N CYS A 138 2.25 -0.47 -4.03
CA CYS A 138 0.99 0.00 -3.48
C CYS A 138 -0.03 -1.11 -3.28
N LEU A 139 -0.83 -0.95 -2.22
CA LEU A 139 -2.17 -1.48 -2.09
C LEU A 139 -3.16 -0.32 -2.11
N TRP A 140 -4.16 -0.39 -2.97
CA TRP A 140 -5.24 0.58 -3.04
C TRP A 140 -6.58 -0.13 -2.83
N LEU A 141 -7.28 0.22 -1.76
CA LEU A 141 -8.66 -0.20 -1.52
C LEU A 141 -9.58 0.87 -2.08
N ASP A 142 -10.47 0.49 -2.98
CA ASP A 142 -11.47 1.37 -3.56
C ASP A 142 -12.83 1.28 -2.83
N PRO A 143 -13.81 2.16 -3.11
CA PRO A 143 -15.11 2.14 -2.46
C PRO A 143 -15.96 0.91 -2.75
N THR A 144 -15.64 0.12 -3.78
CA THR A 144 -16.30 -1.17 -4.06
C THR A 144 -15.81 -2.26 -3.13
N GLY A 145 -14.69 -2.03 -2.45
CA GLY A 145 -14.02 -2.95 -1.55
C GLY A 145 -13.07 -3.91 -2.25
N ASP A 146 -12.75 -3.67 -3.52
CA ASP A 146 -11.71 -4.40 -4.21
C ASP A 146 -10.33 -3.81 -3.84
N VAL A 147 -9.33 -4.68 -3.76
CA VAL A 147 -7.95 -4.29 -3.48
C VAL A 147 -7.15 -4.33 -4.78
N TYR A 148 -6.51 -3.23 -5.11
CA TYR A 148 -5.60 -3.14 -6.25
C TYR A 148 -4.16 -3.21 -5.77
N VAL A 149 -3.37 -4.05 -6.44
CA VAL A 149 -1.96 -4.29 -6.14
C VAL A 149 -1.13 -3.91 -7.35
N PHE A 150 -0.15 -3.03 -7.17
CA PHE A 150 0.71 -2.61 -8.27
C PHE A 150 2.04 -2.07 -7.76
N ARG A 151 3.02 -2.09 -8.62
CA ARG A 151 4.34 -1.52 -8.36
C ARG A 151 5.02 -1.07 -9.64
N ASN A 152 6.00 -0.17 -9.52
CA ASN A 152 6.96 0.05 -10.58
C ASN A 152 8.19 -0.86 -10.44
N GLU A 153 9.19 -0.68 -11.29
CA GLU A 153 10.35 -1.60 -11.42
C GLU A 153 11.19 -1.73 -10.16
N ILE A 154 11.20 -0.71 -9.31
CA ILE A 154 12.18 -0.57 -8.24
C ILE A 154 11.67 -0.99 -6.87
N SER A 155 10.43 -0.59 -6.52
CA SER A 155 9.86 -0.93 -5.23
C SER A 155 9.40 -2.39 -5.20
N PRO A 156 9.95 -3.23 -4.28
CA PRO A 156 9.60 -4.63 -4.24
C PRO A 156 8.19 -4.83 -3.67
N LEU A 157 7.44 -5.75 -4.29
CA LEU A 157 6.19 -6.29 -3.80
C LEU A 157 6.03 -7.72 -4.31
N PHE A 158 5.65 -8.62 -3.42
CA PHE A 158 5.50 -10.05 -3.68
C PHE A 158 4.13 -10.50 -3.26
N MET A 159 3.62 -11.51 -3.94
CA MET A 159 2.32 -12.12 -3.67
C MET A 159 2.39 -13.61 -3.93
N ASP A 160 1.60 -14.42 -3.22
CA ASP A 160 1.36 -15.83 -3.52
C ASP A 160 -0.07 -16.07 -4.04
N ASP A 161 -0.39 -17.33 -4.34
CA ASP A 161 -1.70 -17.72 -4.84
C ASP A 161 -2.82 -17.65 -3.79
N ASN A 162 -2.47 -17.50 -2.51
CA ASN A 162 -3.40 -17.31 -1.40
C ASN A 162 -3.66 -15.84 -1.07
N PHE A 163 -3.16 -14.91 -1.91
CA PHE A 163 -3.26 -13.45 -1.73
C PHE A 163 -2.50 -12.93 -0.50
N ASN A 164 -1.50 -13.67 -0.03
CA ASN A 164 -0.54 -13.14 0.90
C ASN A 164 0.37 -12.17 0.16
N ILE A 165 0.49 -10.96 0.66
CA ILE A 165 1.24 -9.86 0.05
C ILE A 165 2.30 -9.39 1.02
N SER A 166 3.51 -9.12 0.51
CA SER A 166 4.61 -8.60 1.31
C SER A 166 5.59 -7.76 0.49
N SER A 167 6.15 -6.73 1.12
CA SER A 167 7.27 -5.98 0.55
C SER A 167 8.60 -6.73 0.58
N THR A 168 8.68 -7.84 1.33
CA THR A 168 9.83 -8.74 1.39
C THR A 168 9.41 -10.11 0.84
N LYS A 169 10.28 -10.71 0.01
CA LYS A 169 10.03 -12.03 -0.55
C LYS A 169 9.90 -13.08 0.56
N PHE A 170 8.92 -13.96 0.43
CA PHE A 170 8.66 -15.09 1.32
C PHE A 170 8.44 -16.38 0.53
N ASP A 171 8.44 -17.53 1.20
CA ASP A 171 8.34 -18.83 0.55
C ASP A 171 7.02 -18.96 -0.23
N GLY A 172 7.10 -19.46 -1.46
CA GLY A 172 5.96 -19.61 -2.36
C GLY A 172 5.53 -18.30 -3.07
N SER A 173 6.11 -17.15 -2.70
CA SER A 173 5.75 -15.88 -3.33
C SER A 173 6.47 -15.62 -4.66
N HIS A 174 5.80 -14.93 -5.55
CA HIS A 174 6.33 -14.39 -6.79
C HIS A 174 6.25 -12.86 -6.80
N SER A 175 7.08 -12.20 -7.60
CA SER A 175 7.03 -10.76 -7.75
C SER A 175 5.71 -10.32 -8.39
N VAL A 176 5.05 -9.31 -7.81
CA VAL A 176 3.96 -8.60 -8.51
C VAL A 176 4.50 -8.04 -9.83
N PRO A 177 3.82 -8.21 -10.97
CA PRO A 177 4.28 -7.70 -12.25
C PRO A 177 4.57 -6.20 -12.20
N VAL A 178 5.68 -5.78 -12.83
CA VAL A 178 6.03 -4.36 -12.92
C VAL A 178 5.07 -3.62 -13.84
N ASN A 179 4.75 -2.38 -13.49
CA ASN A 179 3.96 -1.47 -14.32
C ASN A 179 2.58 -2.03 -14.71
N THR A 180 2.09 -2.96 -13.92
CA THR A 180 0.81 -3.66 -14.09
C THR A 180 -0.02 -3.49 -12.83
N MET A 181 -1.29 -3.20 -12.99
CA MET A 181 -2.25 -3.09 -11.90
C MET A 181 -3.11 -4.34 -11.87
N LEU A 182 -3.01 -5.08 -10.79
CA LEU A 182 -3.83 -6.24 -10.50
C LEU A 182 -4.97 -5.85 -9.58
N ARG A 183 -6.19 -6.23 -9.92
CA ARG A 183 -7.35 -6.15 -9.04
C ARG A 183 -7.55 -7.49 -8.36
N ILE A 184 -7.62 -7.50 -7.05
CA ILE A 184 -8.02 -8.66 -6.25
C ILE A 184 -9.48 -8.44 -5.85
N SER A 185 -10.37 -9.25 -6.41
CA SER A 185 -11.75 -9.32 -5.95
C SER A 185 -11.79 -10.07 -4.63
N MET A 186 -12.00 -9.35 -3.54
CA MET A 186 -12.02 -9.90 -2.19
C MET A 186 -13.18 -10.89 -2.00
N MET A 187 -14.29 -10.69 -2.72
CA MET A 187 -15.47 -11.55 -2.65
C MET A 187 -15.24 -12.92 -3.31
N ASN A 188 -14.55 -12.94 -4.45
CA ASN A 188 -14.36 -14.16 -5.25
C ASN A 188 -12.96 -14.77 -5.09
N ARG A 189 -12.06 -14.10 -4.39
CA ARG A 189 -10.64 -14.47 -4.27
C ARG A 189 -10.02 -14.74 -5.65
N MET A 190 -10.16 -13.78 -6.55
CA MET A 190 -9.64 -13.86 -7.92
C MET A 190 -8.82 -12.62 -8.25
N THR A 191 -7.75 -12.84 -8.97
CA THR A 191 -6.90 -11.77 -9.50
C THR A 191 -7.21 -11.52 -10.96
N GLN A 192 -7.27 -10.25 -11.34
CA GLN A 192 -7.44 -9.80 -12.71
C GLN A 192 -6.46 -8.67 -13.01
N GLU A 193 -5.74 -8.74 -14.12
CA GLU A 193 -5.04 -7.61 -14.67
C GLU A 193 -6.05 -6.61 -15.24
N VAL A 194 -6.01 -5.37 -14.76
CA VAL A 194 -7.01 -4.35 -15.14
C VAL A 194 -6.40 -3.17 -15.88
N ASN A 195 -5.15 -2.83 -15.61
CA ASN A 195 -4.46 -1.72 -16.25
C ASN A 195 -2.95 -1.97 -16.35
N THR A 196 -2.35 -1.32 -17.33
CA THR A 196 -0.91 -1.12 -17.39
C THR A 196 -0.60 0.38 -17.35
N PHE A 197 0.58 0.73 -16.89
CA PHE A 197 1.04 2.12 -16.84
C PHE A 197 2.52 2.21 -17.20
N LYS A 198 2.98 3.41 -17.51
CA LYS A 198 4.40 3.66 -17.77
C LYS A 198 5.00 4.37 -16.58
N THR A 199 6.20 3.99 -16.22
CA THR A 199 7.05 4.73 -15.29
C THR A 199 8.09 5.52 -16.06
N ILE A 200 8.53 6.64 -15.48
CA ILE A 200 9.63 7.41 -16.01
C ILE A 200 10.91 6.60 -15.82
N GLU A 201 11.65 6.41 -16.89
CA GLU A 201 12.90 5.66 -16.86
C GLU A 201 13.86 6.25 -15.82
N ASN A 202 14.48 5.36 -15.05
CA ASN A 202 15.52 5.69 -14.09
C ASN A 202 15.09 6.68 -12.97
N PRO A 203 14.11 6.32 -12.13
CA PRO A 203 13.60 7.19 -11.06
C PRO A 203 14.66 7.56 -9.99
N TYR A 204 15.84 6.93 -9.99
CA TYR A 204 16.95 7.26 -9.07
C TYR A 204 18.00 8.20 -9.66
N PHE A 205 17.94 8.53 -10.94
CA PHE A 205 18.83 9.54 -11.49
C PHE A 205 18.39 10.93 -11.03
N PHE A 206 19.07 11.44 -10.05
CA PHE A 206 19.05 12.85 -9.70
C PHE A 206 19.93 13.59 -10.73
N ALA A 207 19.30 14.13 -11.75
CA ALA A 207 19.92 15.12 -12.60
C ALA A 207 19.62 16.51 -12.07
#